data_22be8dd16dabd8b849666368054426fa
#
_entry.id   22be8dd16dabd8b849666368054426fa
#
_cell.length_a   1.000
_cell.length_b   1.000
_cell.length_c   1.000
_cell.angle_alpha   90.00
_cell.angle_beta   90.00
_cell.angle_gamma   90.00
#
_symmetry.space_group_name_H-M   'P 1'
#
loop_
_entity.id
_entity.type
_entity.pdbx_description
1 polymer ?
#
loop_
_entity_poly.entity_id
_entity_poly.type
_entity_poly.pdbx_seq_one_letter_code
_entity_poly.pdbx_strand_id
1 'polypeptide(L)'
;PLPFAETAGVFYALDYLRASAQSLLEKTEPAVTASGKQVVLVGAGDSASDCISVALRQGCRSITQLIRKPRTERTEKRDHAHEEAEGADIRRYETQIERLVCGDDGSVNAVILQGSGEQLPCDLLLLASGFSGCEPASVDAYEAVRKTGVPALTAGDMASGASRVVLAIASGKQAA
;
A
#
# COMPACT_ATOMS: atom_id res chain seq x y z
N PRO A 1 -0.56 -12.76 3.62
CA PRO A 1 0.22 -11.76 4.37
C PRO A 1 1.67 -11.83 3.93
N LEU A 2 2.34 -10.69 3.84
CA LEU A 2 3.78 -10.66 3.62
C LEU A 2 4.47 -11.18 4.91
N PRO A 3 5.56 -11.95 4.81
CA PRO A 3 6.13 -12.67 5.95
C PRO A 3 6.71 -11.79 7.07
N PHE A 4 6.72 -10.46 6.89
CA PHE A 4 7.29 -9.49 7.83
C PHE A 4 6.30 -8.38 8.22
N ALA A 5 5.00 -8.54 7.94
CA ALA A 5 3.99 -7.49 8.20
C ALA A 5 3.78 -7.18 9.69
N GLU A 6 4.22 -8.05 10.60
CA GLU A 6 4.13 -7.86 12.06
C GLU A 6 5.40 -7.27 12.69
N THR A 7 6.42 -6.97 11.88
CA THR A 7 7.66 -6.36 12.38
C THR A 7 7.42 -4.89 12.75
N ALA A 8 7.97 -4.43 13.88
CA ALA A 8 7.88 -3.03 14.26
C ALA A 8 8.49 -2.12 13.17
N GLY A 9 7.81 -1.01 12.86
CA GLY A 9 8.18 -0.12 11.75
C GLY A 9 7.66 -0.55 10.38
N VAL A 10 6.90 -1.66 10.30
CA VAL A 10 6.23 -2.11 9.08
C VAL A 10 4.72 -1.86 9.20
N PHE A 11 4.12 -1.19 8.22
CA PHE A 11 2.69 -0.86 8.24
C PHE A 11 2.06 -1.09 6.87
N TYR A 12 0.79 -1.46 6.86
CA TYR A 12 0.01 -1.41 5.64
C TYR A 12 -0.29 0.04 5.24
N ALA A 13 -0.31 0.30 3.95
CA ALA A 13 -0.57 1.64 3.39
C ALA A 13 -1.83 2.28 3.96
N LEU A 14 -2.92 1.52 4.07
CA LEU A 14 -4.19 2.05 4.58
C LEU A 14 -4.13 2.44 6.06
N ASP A 15 -3.39 1.71 6.88
CA ASP A 15 -3.23 2.03 8.30
C ASP A 15 -2.42 3.31 8.48
N TYR A 16 -1.34 3.47 7.70
CA TYR A 16 -0.56 4.70 7.66
C TYR A 16 -1.38 5.91 7.20
N LEU A 17 -2.12 5.77 6.10
CA LEU A 17 -2.98 6.84 5.57
C LEU A 17 -4.12 7.20 6.53
N ARG A 18 -4.73 6.19 7.17
CA ARG A 18 -5.77 6.39 8.18
C ARG A 18 -5.21 7.14 9.39
N ALA A 19 -4.08 6.72 9.93
CA ALA A 19 -3.43 7.39 11.06
C ALA A 19 -3.12 8.86 10.75
N SER A 20 -2.60 9.14 9.54
CA SER A 20 -2.35 10.51 9.08
C SER A 20 -3.63 11.34 8.94
N ALA A 21 -4.68 10.80 8.33
CA ALA A 21 -5.96 11.51 8.17
C ALA A 21 -6.62 11.79 9.54
N GLN A 22 -6.60 10.81 10.41
CA GLN A 22 -7.19 10.92 11.75
C GLN A 22 -6.46 11.99 12.58
N SER A 23 -5.14 12.03 12.56
CA SER A 23 -4.36 13.04 13.27
C SER A 23 -4.66 14.46 12.81
N LEU A 24 -4.89 14.67 11.50
CA LEU A 24 -5.27 15.97 10.95
C LEU A 24 -6.67 16.40 11.41
N LEU A 25 -7.64 15.48 11.47
CA LEU A 25 -9.00 15.75 11.93
C LEU A 25 -9.05 16.06 13.41
N GLU A 26 -8.31 15.31 14.22
CA GLU A 26 -8.28 15.43 15.68
C GLU A 26 -7.27 16.47 16.17
N LYS A 27 -6.42 17.01 15.27
CA LYS A 27 -5.31 17.94 15.59
C LYS A 27 -4.34 17.35 16.61
N THR A 28 -4.04 16.07 16.48
CA THR A 28 -3.11 15.30 17.31
C THR A 28 -1.90 14.86 16.51
N GLU A 29 -0.85 14.38 17.18
CA GLU A 29 0.26 13.71 16.49
C GLU A 29 -0.20 12.37 15.92
N PRO A 30 0.22 12.02 14.68
CA PRO A 30 -0.15 10.75 14.09
C PRO A 30 0.53 9.57 14.80
N ALA A 31 -0.22 8.50 15.02
CA ALA A 31 0.31 7.26 15.60
C ALA A 31 1.48 6.66 14.79
N VAL A 32 1.51 6.93 13.48
CA VAL A 32 2.60 6.55 12.57
C VAL A 32 2.98 7.77 11.75
N THR A 33 4.27 8.14 11.78
CA THR A 33 4.80 9.29 11.03
C THR A 33 6.03 8.92 10.21
N ALA A 34 6.17 9.52 9.05
CA ALA A 34 7.37 9.46 8.20
C ALA A 34 8.38 10.58 8.51
N SER A 35 8.05 11.52 9.41
CA SER A 35 8.91 12.67 9.72
C SER A 35 10.33 12.25 10.09
N GLY A 36 11.32 12.75 9.34
CA GLY A 36 12.74 12.48 9.51
C GLY A 36 13.19 11.04 9.20
N LYS A 37 12.29 10.16 8.74
CA LYS A 37 12.56 8.74 8.49
C LYS A 37 12.98 8.46 7.04
N GLN A 38 13.74 7.38 6.87
CA GLN A 38 14.02 6.75 5.59
C GLN A 38 12.90 5.75 5.30
N VAL A 39 12.08 6.07 4.29
CA VAL A 39 10.86 5.30 3.97
C VAL A 39 11.13 4.38 2.79
N VAL A 40 10.74 3.13 2.91
CA VAL A 40 10.65 2.20 1.78
C VAL A 40 9.18 1.86 1.58
N LEU A 41 8.70 1.95 0.34
CA LEU A 41 7.32 1.67 -0.03
C LEU A 41 7.25 0.53 -1.05
N VAL A 42 6.46 -0.49 -0.79
CA VAL A 42 6.24 -1.61 -1.71
C VAL A 42 4.87 -1.48 -2.38
N GLY A 43 4.85 -1.33 -3.70
CA GLY A 43 3.64 -1.25 -4.51
C GLY A 43 3.62 -0.09 -5.50
N ALA A 44 2.64 -0.08 -6.41
CA ALA A 44 2.57 0.88 -7.52
C ALA A 44 1.14 1.39 -7.83
N GLY A 45 0.17 1.11 -6.96
CA GLY A 45 -1.23 1.57 -7.09
C GLY A 45 -1.45 2.96 -6.49
N ASP A 46 -2.70 3.43 -6.53
CA ASP A 46 -3.10 4.75 -6.02
C ASP A 46 -2.74 4.91 -4.54
N SER A 47 -2.97 3.89 -3.70
CA SER A 47 -2.57 3.92 -2.29
C SER A 47 -1.05 4.12 -2.08
N ALA A 48 -0.22 3.62 -3.01
CA ALA A 48 1.21 3.87 -2.96
C ALA A 48 1.53 5.35 -3.25
N SER A 49 0.89 5.93 -4.26
CA SER A 49 1.03 7.36 -4.60
C SER A 49 0.56 8.27 -3.45
N ASP A 50 -0.53 7.90 -2.80
CA ASP A 50 -1.03 8.62 -1.62
C ASP A 50 -0.03 8.56 -0.45
N CYS A 51 0.57 7.38 -0.20
CA CYS A 51 1.60 7.23 0.83
C CYS A 51 2.84 8.08 0.56
N ILE A 52 3.30 8.15 -0.70
CA ILE A 52 4.42 9.01 -1.11
C ILE A 52 4.08 10.47 -0.78
N SER A 53 2.91 10.94 -1.24
CA SER A 53 2.48 12.31 -1.01
C SER A 53 2.36 12.66 0.47
N VAL A 54 1.89 11.74 1.31
CA VAL A 54 1.81 11.93 2.76
C VAL A 54 3.19 11.94 3.39
N ALA A 55 4.07 11.00 3.02
CA ALA A 55 5.42 10.91 3.57
C ALA A 55 6.26 12.18 3.27
N LEU A 56 6.16 12.69 2.04
CA LEU A 56 6.83 13.95 1.64
C LEU A 56 6.29 15.14 2.45
N ARG A 57 4.97 15.26 2.61
CA ARG A 57 4.36 16.33 3.44
C ARG A 57 4.75 16.24 4.90
N GLN A 58 4.97 15.03 5.43
CA GLN A 58 5.45 14.83 6.79
C GLN A 58 6.96 15.08 6.95
N GLY A 59 7.68 15.34 5.86
CA GLY A 59 9.11 15.62 5.90
C GLY A 59 9.96 14.38 6.11
N CYS A 60 9.70 13.29 5.38
CA CYS A 60 10.57 12.13 5.38
C CYS A 60 11.99 12.51 4.91
N ARG A 61 13.02 11.82 5.43
CA ARG A 61 14.41 12.04 5.03
C ARG A 61 14.68 11.58 3.61
N SER A 62 14.11 10.44 3.26
CA SER A 62 14.14 9.87 1.91
C SER A 62 12.96 8.92 1.73
N ILE A 63 12.58 8.69 0.48
CA ILE A 63 11.59 7.67 0.14
C ILE A 63 12.07 6.89 -1.10
N THR A 64 11.91 5.56 -1.06
CA THR A 64 12.20 4.68 -2.19
C THR A 64 10.99 3.78 -2.43
N GLN A 65 10.47 3.79 -3.64
CA GLN A 65 9.34 2.94 -4.05
C GLN A 65 9.87 1.70 -4.79
N LEU A 66 9.50 0.51 -4.29
CA LEU A 66 9.83 -0.78 -4.88
C LEU A 66 8.65 -1.33 -5.67
N ILE A 67 8.85 -1.58 -6.96
CA ILE A 67 7.82 -2.02 -7.90
C ILE A 67 8.25 -3.35 -8.51
N ARG A 68 7.46 -4.41 -8.27
CA ARG A 68 7.76 -5.76 -8.77
C ARG A 68 7.67 -5.87 -10.31
N LYS A 69 6.79 -5.09 -10.93
CA LYS A 69 6.56 -5.12 -12.38
C LYS A 69 7.64 -4.35 -13.12
N PRO A 70 7.93 -4.69 -14.39
CA PRO A 70 8.82 -3.92 -15.23
C PRO A 70 8.25 -2.52 -15.53
N ARG A 71 9.13 -1.59 -15.87
CA ARG A 71 8.77 -0.26 -16.36
C ARG A 71 8.14 -0.40 -17.76
N THR A 72 7.10 0.37 -18.03
CA THR A 72 6.38 0.40 -19.31
C THR A 72 6.26 1.84 -19.78
N GLU A 73 6.03 2.09 -21.09
CA GLU A 73 5.80 3.44 -21.61
C GLU A 73 4.69 4.21 -20.87
N ARG A 74 3.64 3.49 -20.43
CA ARG A 74 2.55 4.09 -19.64
C ARG A 74 3.03 4.54 -18.26
N THR A 75 3.89 3.75 -17.62
CA THR A 75 4.45 4.11 -16.31
C THR A 75 5.47 5.23 -16.45
N GLU A 76 6.28 5.26 -17.50
CA GLU A 76 7.23 6.34 -17.76
C GLU A 76 6.56 7.72 -17.81
N LYS A 77 5.49 7.84 -18.61
CA LYS A 77 4.75 9.11 -18.72
C LYS A 77 4.15 9.58 -17.39
N ARG A 78 3.68 8.62 -16.57
CA ARG A 78 3.16 8.92 -15.23
C ARG A 78 4.28 9.33 -14.28
N ASP A 79 5.40 8.63 -14.33
CA ASP A 79 6.52 8.85 -13.44
C ASP A 79 7.16 10.21 -13.64
N HIS A 80 7.32 10.68 -14.89
CA HIS A 80 7.79 12.05 -15.16
C HIS A 80 6.93 13.13 -14.49
N ALA A 81 5.61 13.00 -14.56
CA ALA A 81 4.72 13.95 -13.90
C ALA A 81 4.84 13.91 -12.36
N HIS A 82 5.18 12.73 -11.80
CA HIS A 82 5.41 12.58 -10.36
C HIS A 82 6.80 13.05 -9.95
N GLU A 83 7.84 12.82 -10.77
CA GLU A 83 9.22 13.30 -10.53
C GLU A 83 9.29 14.82 -10.40
N GLU A 84 8.54 15.56 -11.24
CA GLU A 84 8.41 17.02 -11.11
C GLU A 84 7.85 17.44 -9.75
N ALA A 85 6.87 16.69 -9.23
CA ALA A 85 6.23 16.99 -7.95
C ALA A 85 7.05 16.49 -6.74
N GLU A 86 7.80 15.41 -6.91
CA GLU A 86 8.57 14.73 -5.86
C GLU A 86 10.04 15.19 -5.80
N GLY A 87 10.54 15.81 -6.87
CA GLY A 87 11.88 16.37 -6.95
C GLY A 87 13.00 15.35 -7.21
N ALA A 88 12.69 14.06 -7.37
CA ALA A 88 13.64 13.00 -7.67
C ALA A 88 12.96 11.73 -8.20
N ASP A 89 13.72 10.90 -8.90
CA ASP A 89 13.28 9.53 -9.23
C ASP A 89 13.44 8.64 -8.00
N ILE A 90 12.32 8.31 -7.40
CA ILE A 90 12.25 7.48 -6.18
C ILE A 90 11.89 6.02 -6.49
N ARG A 91 11.69 5.66 -7.77
CA ARG A 91 11.13 4.37 -8.19
C ARG A 91 12.19 3.39 -8.62
N ARG A 92 12.10 2.16 -8.11
CA ARG A 92 12.89 1.02 -8.52
C ARG A 92 11.98 -0.08 -9.03
N TYR A 93 12.03 -0.32 -10.32
CA TYR A 93 11.27 -1.36 -11.01
C TYR A 93 11.93 -2.72 -10.89
N GLU A 94 11.17 -3.80 -11.14
CA GLU A 94 11.62 -5.19 -11.07
C GLU A 94 12.33 -5.55 -9.76
N THR A 95 11.93 -4.89 -8.68
CA THR A 95 12.60 -4.95 -7.39
C THR A 95 11.67 -5.51 -6.32
N GLN A 96 12.17 -6.45 -5.53
CA GLN A 96 11.47 -7.06 -4.41
C GLN A 96 12.37 -7.13 -3.17
N ILE A 97 11.76 -7.16 -1.99
CA ILE A 97 12.46 -7.38 -0.72
C ILE A 97 12.68 -8.89 -0.55
N GLU A 98 13.90 -9.28 -0.25
CA GLU A 98 14.25 -10.64 0.16
C GLU A 98 14.02 -10.83 1.65
N ARG A 99 14.55 -9.91 2.48
CA ARG A 99 14.42 -9.96 3.94
C ARG A 99 14.57 -8.59 4.57
N LEU A 100 14.13 -8.48 5.81
CA LEU A 100 14.36 -7.32 6.64
C LEU A 100 15.64 -7.49 7.48
N VAL A 101 16.25 -6.36 7.82
CA VAL A 101 17.26 -6.23 8.86
C VAL A 101 16.61 -5.44 9.99
N CYS A 102 16.56 -6.03 11.18
CA CYS A 102 16.00 -5.39 12.36
C CYS A 102 17.11 -4.91 13.29
N GLY A 103 16.84 -3.83 14.01
CA GLY A 103 17.65 -3.37 15.11
C GLY A 103 17.50 -4.23 16.38
N ASP A 104 18.23 -3.89 17.43
CA ASP A 104 18.18 -4.60 18.73
C ASP A 104 16.80 -4.47 19.41
N ASP A 105 16.03 -3.44 19.06
CA ASP A 105 14.67 -3.19 19.53
C ASP A 105 13.59 -3.96 18.71
N GLY A 106 14.01 -4.76 17.73
CA GLY A 106 13.12 -5.50 16.84
C GLY A 106 12.45 -4.67 15.74
N SER A 107 12.73 -3.36 15.65
CA SER A 107 12.21 -2.50 14.57
C SER A 107 13.00 -2.69 13.27
N VAL A 108 12.33 -2.44 12.13
CA VAL A 108 13.02 -2.44 10.83
C VAL A 108 14.07 -1.34 10.78
N ASN A 109 15.27 -1.69 10.32
CA ASN A 109 16.41 -0.78 10.16
C ASN A 109 16.90 -0.72 8.71
N ALA A 110 16.72 -1.81 7.96
CA ALA A 110 17.00 -1.86 6.53
C ALA A 110 16.21 -2.98 5.85
N VAL A 111 16.14 -2.93 4.53
CA VAL A 111 15.65 -4.01 3.68
C VAL A 111 16.75 -4.50 2.77
N ILE A 112 16.83 -5.82 2.54
CA ILE A 112 17.74 -6.43 1.56
C ILE A 112 16.93 -6.73 0.30
N LEU A 113 17.44 -6.29 -0.83
CA LEU A 113 16.80 -6.50 -2.14
C LEU A 113 17.15 -7.87 -2.71
N GLN A 114 16.13 -8.52 -3.27
CA GLN A 114 16.27 -9.82 -3.91
C GLN A 114 17.19 -9.73 -5.15
N GLY A 115 18.05 -10.70 -5.30
CA GLY A 115 18.95 -10.85 -6.46
C GLY A 115 20.22 -10.01 -6.38
N SER A 116 20.13 -8.72 -6.06
CA SER A 116 21.30 -7.85 -5.92
C SER A 116 22.00 -7.97 -4.56
N GLY A 117 21.23 -8.33 -3.50
CA GLY A 117 21.72 -8.27 -2.13
C GLY A 117 21.93 -6.85 -1.60
N GLU A 118 21.53 -5.81 -2.36
CA GLU A 118 21.67 -4.42 -1.95
C GLU A 118 20.87 -4.16 -0.68
N GLN A 119 21.49 -3.46 0.26
CA GLN A 119 20.85 -3.03 1.50
C GLN A 119 20.39 -1.59 1.39
N LEU A 120 19.09 -1.36 1.56
CA LEU A 120 18.50 -0.02 1.64
C LEU A 120 18.16 0.30 3.10
N PRO A 121 18.63 1.42 3.64
CA PRO A 121 18.21 1.90 4.94
C PRO A 121 16.69 2.13 4.97
N CYS A 122 16.03 1.72 6.07
CA CYS A 122 14.57 1.76 6.19
C CYS A 122 14.15 1.88 7.65
N ASP A 123 13.65 3.04 8.05
CA ASP A 123 13.07 3.29 9.36
C ASP A 123 11.55 3.09 9.37
N LEU A 124 10.93 3.07 8.16
CA LEU A 124 9.50 2.87 7.96
C LEU A 124 9.26 2.14 6.64
N LEU A 125 8.71 0.93 6.73
CA LEU A 125 8.31 0.14 5.58
C LEU A 125 6.80 0.21 5.39
N LEU A 126 6.35 0.69 4.23
CA LEU A 126 4.94 0.78 3.86
C LEU A 126 4.57 -0.26 2.82
N LEU A 127 3.53 -1.06 3.10
CA LEU A 127 3.07 -2.15 2.25
C LEU A 127 1.80 -1.74 1.51
N ALA A 128 1.92 -1.43 0.21
CA ALA A 128 0.84 -1.05 -0.70
C ALA A 128 0.63 -2.08 -1.82
N SER A 129 0.76 -3.37 -1.50
CA SER A 129 0.74 -4.49 -2.47
C SER A 129 -0.67 -4.88 -2.94
N GLY A 130 -1.70 -4.14 -2.56
CA GLY A 130 -3.10 -4.41 -2.91
C GLY A 130 -3.82 -5.28 -1.88
N PHE A 131 -4.99 -5.76 -2.27
CA PHE A 131 -5.85 -6.59 -1.42
C PHE A 131 -5.75 -8.06 -1.82
N SER A 132 -5.91 -8.96 -0.86
CA SER A 132 -5.87 -10.40 -1.07
C SER A 132 -7.24 -10.99 -1.48
N GLY A 133 -8.31 -10.19 -1.43
CA GLY A 133 -9.69 -10.60 -1.72
C GLY A 133 -10.70 -9.99 -0.77
N CYS A 134 -11.91 -10.54 -0.79
CA CYS A 134 -12.97 -10.17 0.13
C CYS A 134 -12.70 -10.68 1.54
N GLU A 135 -13.26 -10.00 2.52
CA GLU A 135 -13.24 -10.46 3.91
C GLU A 135 -13.95 -11.82 4.04
N PRO A 136 -13.32 -12.83 4.68
CA PRO A 136 -13.89 -14.17 4.79
C PRO A 136 -15.32 -14.19 5.33
N ALA A 137 -15.61 -13.42 6.38
CA ALA A 137 -16.94 -13.32 6.95
C ALA A 137 -18.02 -12.86 5.95
N SER A 138 -17.69 -11.95 5.04
CA SER A 138 -18.61 -11.51 3.98
C SER A 138 -18.85 -12.60 2.93
N VAL A 139 -17.82 -13.38 2.60
CA VAL A 139 -17.93 -14.53 1.68
C VAL A 139 -18.79 -15.62 2.32
N ASP A 140 -18.55 -15.96 3.58
CA ASP A 140 -19.32 -16.97 4.31
C ASP A 140 -20.80 -16.59 4.44
N ALA A 141 -21.10 -15.32 4.72
CA ALA A 141 -22.46 -14.79 4.79
C ALA A 141 -23.18 -14.92 3.42
N TYR A 142 -22.50 -14.55 2.33
CA TYR A 142 -23.02 -14.69 0.97
C TYR A 142 -23.33 -16.15 0.63
N GLU A 143 -22.41 -17.05 0.92
CA GLU A 143 -22.61 -18.49 0.65
C GLU A 143 -23.73 -19.10 1.52
N ALA A 144 -23.88 -18.64 2.77
CA ALA A 144 -24.97 -19.07 3.64
C ALA A 144 -26.32 -18.66 3.06
N VAL A 145 -26.48 -17.43 2.59
CA VAL A 145 -27.72 -16.96 1.95
C VAL A 145 -28.01 -17.75 0.66
N ARG A 146 -27.02 -17.96 -0.20
CA ARG A 146 -27.19 -18.75 -1.43
C ARG A 146 -27.74 -20.16 -1.16
N LYS A 147 -27.27 -20.80 -0.12
CA LYS A 147 -27.72 -22.16 0.28
C LYS A 147 -29.21 -22.23 0.66
N THR A 148 -29.83 -21.12 1.04
CA THR A 148 -31.28 -21.07 1.36
C THR A 148 -32.17 -21.02 0.12
N GLY A 149 -31.61 -20.87 -1.08
CA GLY A 149 -32.36 -20.68 -2.34
C GLY A 149 -32.84 -19.22 -2.55
N VAL A 150 -32.55 -18.31 -1.65
CA VAL A 150 -32.86 -16.90 -1.85
C VAL A 150 -31.84 -16.32 -2.87
N PRO A 151 -32.32 -15.58 -3.90
CA PRO A 151 -31.43 -14.89 -4.83
C PRO A 151 -30.49 -13.95 -4.09
N ALA A 152 -29.19 -14.16 -4.29
CA ALA A 152 -28.17 -13.31 -3.72
C ALA A 152 -27.17 -12.92 -4.83
N LEU A 153 -26.87 -11.63 -4.92
CA LEU A 153 -25.98 -11.05 -5.91
C LEU A 153 -24.78 -10.40 -5.21
N THR A 154 -23.63 -10.43 -5.87
CA THR A 154 -22.45 -9.67 -5.46
C THR A 154 -22.26 -8.50 -6.41
N ALA A 155 -21.78 -7.38 -5.90
CA ALA A 155 -21.49 -6.19 -6.68
C ALA A 155 -20.21 -5.49 -6.16
N GLY A 156 -19.69 -4.56 -6.97
CA GLY A 156 -18.51 -3.79 -6.63
C GLY A 156 -17.28 -4.67 -6.44
N ASP A 157 -16.46 -4.33 -5.46
CA ASP A 157 -15.18 -4.98 -5.19
C ASP A 157 -15.35 -6.46 -4.79
N MET A 158 -16.49 -6.84 -4.23
CA MET A 158 -16.80 -8.25 -3.93
C MET A 158 -16.96 -9.08 -5.20
N ALA A 159 -17.46 -8.50 -6.28
CA ALA A 159 -17.69 -9.19 -7.55
C ALA A 159 -16.47 -9.16 -8.48
N SER A 160 -15.77 -8.03 -8.55
CA SER A 160 -14.73 -7.77 -9.56
C SER A 160 -13.31 -7.55 -8.99
N GLY A 161 -13.15 -7.63 -7.66
CA GLY A 161 -11.92 -7.23 -6.96
C GLY A 161 -11.83 -5.73 -6.75
N ALA A 162 -10.87 -5.30 -5.94
CA ALA A 162 -10.70 -3.89 -5.56
C ALA A 162 -10.50 -3.00 -6.78
N SER A 163 -11.34 -1.96 -6.89
CA SER A 163 -11.40 -1.07 -8.04
C SER A 163 -11.78 0.36 -7.63
N ARG A 164 -11.94 1.24 -8.63
CA ARG A 164 -12.39 2.61 -8.39
C ARG A 164 -13.86 2.63 -7.96
N VAL A 165 -14.20 3.51 -7.03
CA VAL A 165 -15.55 3.68 -6.46
C VAL A 165 -16.63 3.83 -7.53
N VAL A 166 -16.34 4.52 -8.64
CA VAL A 166 -17.29 4.69 -9.75
C VAL A 166 -17.65 3.37 -10.44
N LEU A 167 -16.71 2.42 -10.50
CA LEU A 167 -16.96 1.07 -11.06
C LEU A 167 -17.76 0.23 -10.08
N ALA A 168 -17.48 0.33 -8.78
CA ALA A 168 -18.27 -0.33 -7.75
C ALA A 168 -19.74 0.13 -7.75
N ILE A 169 -19.97 1.44 -7.87
CA ILE A 169 -21.33 2.02 -8.02
C ILE A 169 -22.01 1.52 -9.29
N ALA A 170 -21.31 1.50 -10.43
CA ALA A 170 -21.86 1.00 -11.70
C ALA A 170 -22.25 -0.48 -11.59
N SER A 171 -21.38 -1.30 -10.98
CA SER A 171 -21.67 -2.72 -10.72
C SER A 171 -22.91 -2.91 -9.83
N GLY A 172 -23.04 -2.10 -8.76
CA GLY A 172 -24.22 -2.13 -7.90
C GLY A 172 -25.52 -1.81 -8.64
N LYS A 173 -25.49 -0.80 -9.54
CA LYS A 173 -26.65 -0.45 -10.39
C LYS A 173 -27.02 -1.54 -11.39
N GLN A 174 -26.06 -2.35 -11.84
CA GLN A 174 -26.33 -3.47 -12.74
C GLN A 174 -26.90 -4.68 -12.00
N ALA A 175 -26.59 -4.83 -10.72
CA ALA A 175 -27.07 -5.93 -9.89
C ALA A 175 -28.49 -5.67 -9.33
N ALA A 176 -28.93 -4.41 -9.26
CA ALA A 176 -30.27 -4.00 -8.80
C ALA A 176 -31.31 -4.10 -9.91
#